data_17f0725e1bd87b6b2be42b69f62ede5a
#
_entry.id   17f0725e1bd87b6b2be42b69f62ede5a
#
_cell.length_a   1.000
_cell.length_b   1.000
_cell.length_c   1.000
_cell.angle_alpha   90.00
_cell.angle_beta   90.00
_cell.angle_gamma   90.00
#
_symmetry.space_group_name_H-M   'P 1'
#
loop_
_entity.id
_entity.type
_entity.pdbx_description
1 polymer ?
#
loop_
_entity_poly.entity_id
_entity_poly.type
_entity_poly.pdbx_seq_one_letter_code
_entity_poly.pdbx_strand_id
1 'polypeptide(L)'
;MENKQKIMYLNPVGFASYDAFFAEMIRENKFSNTEVHVTSLSPNVGLMDNLEYRTYNALIASDLIKATRQASKEGFDAIIIGCFYDPFLLESKEISRISPN
;
A
#
# COMPACT_ATOMS: atom_id res chain seq x y z
N MET A 1 20.16 -20.74 2.67
CA MET A 1 19.52 -19.55 3.26
C MET A 1 18.37 -19.12 2.40
N GLU A 2 17.17 -19.10 2.93
CA GLU A 2 16.01 -18.64 2.15
C GLU A 2 16.06 -17.14 1.97
N ASN A 3 15.81 -16.68 0.74
CA ASN A 3 15.60 -15.28 0.47
C ASN A 3 14.15 -14.93 0.78
N LYS A 4 13.95 -14.06 1.77
CA LYS A 4 12.63 -13.59 2.09
C LYS A 4 12.20 -12.48 1.14
N GLN A 5 10.99 -12.60 0.65
CA GLN A 5 10.34 -11.52 -0.09
C GLN A 5 9.63 -10.62 0.91
N LYS A 6 9.84 -9.32 0.79
CA LYS A 6 9.23 -8.33 1.66
C LYS A 6 8.22 -7.51 0.86
N ILE A 7 6.94 -7.65 1.22
CA ILE A 7 5.84 -7.06 0.47
C ILE A 7 5.05 -6.10 1.37
N MET A 8 4.74 -4.93 0.81
CA MET A 8 3.84 -3.97 1.45
C MET A 8 2.44 -4.16 0.86
N TYR A 9 1.45 -4.41 1.72
CA TYR A 9 0.04 -4.31 1.35
C TYR A 9 -0.47 -2.97 1.85
N LEU A 10 -0.77 -2.07 0.92
CA LEU A 10 -1.17 -0.71 1.24
C LEU A 10 -2.67 -0.54 1.01
N ASN A 11 -3.39 -0.30 2.10
CA ASN A 11 -4.80 0.07 2.03
C ASN A 11 -4.87 1.57 1.71
N PRO A 12 -5.41 1.97 0.54
CA PRO A 12 -5.29 3.35 0.07
C PRO A 12 -6.31 4.31 0.68
N VAL A 13 -6.59 4.16 1.97
CA VAL A 13 -7.47 5.06 2.72
C VAL A 13 -6.81 5.42 4.04
N GLY A 14 -7.24 6.53 4.65
CA GLY A 14 -6.71 7.00 5.93
C GLY A 14 -7.37 6.35 7.14
N PHE A 15 -7.80 5.11 7.00
CA PHE A 15 -8.60 4.43 8.03
C PHE A 15 -8.07 3.00 8.22
N ALA A 16 -7.52 2.74 9.38
CA ALA A 16 -6.76 1.51 9.64
C ALA A 16 -7.56 0.39 10.30
N SER A 17 -8.88 0.53 10.45
CA SER A 17 -9.67 -0.44 11.22
C SER A 17 -9.71 -1.84 10.61
N TYR A 18 -9.43 -1.98 9.32
CA TYR A 18 -9.39 -3.28 8.65
C TYR A 18 -7.99 -3.87 8.50
N ASP A 19 -6.95 -3.14 8.95
CA ASP A 19 -5.57 -3.59 8.73
C ASP A 19 -5.30 -4.94 9.40
N ALA A 20 -5.77 -5.12 10.62
CA ALA A 20 -5.58 -6.38 11.35
C ALA A 20 -6.29 -7.55 10.65
N PHE A 21 -7.46 -7.31 10.09
CA PHE A 21 -8.21 -8.32 9.35
C PHE A 21 -7.46 -8.74 8.07
N PHE A 22 -6.96 -7.78 7.32
CA PHE A 22 -6.18 -8.07 6.11
C PHE A 22 -4.88 -8.78 6.45
N ALA A 23 -4.20 -8.38 7.52
CA ALA A 23 -2.97 -9.02 7.95
C ALA A 23 -3.21 -10.49 8.30
N GLU A 24 -4.28 -10.79 9.01
CA GLU A 24 -4.64 -12.15 9.38
C GLU A 24 -4.94 -13.01 8.14
N MET A 25 -5.76 -12.48 7.23
CA MET A 25 -6.13 -13.18 6.01
C MET A 25 -4.90 -13.48 5.14
N ILE A 26 -4.00 -12.52 5.02
CA ILE A 26 -2.78 -12.68 4.23
C ILE A 26 -1.86 -13.71 4.90
N ARG A 27 -1.72 -13.65 6.22
CA ARG A 27 -0.89 -14.59 6.97
C ARG A 27 -1.31 -16.04 6.74
N GLU A 28 -2.61 -16.29 6.63
CA GLU A 28 -3.15 -17.64 6.40
C GLU A 28 -2.90 -18.14 4.99
N ASN A 29 -2.65 -17.25 4.03
CA ASN A 29 -2.62 -17.59 2.61
C ASN A 29 -1.27 -17.37 1.93
N LYS A 30 -0.33 -16.69 2.57
CA LYS A 30 0.97 -16.40 1.97
C LYS A 30 1.93 -17.57 2.08
N PHE A 31 2.98 -17.54 1.27
CA PHE A 31 4.09 -18.48 1.40
C PHE A 31 4.94 -18.15 2.64
N SER A 32 5.59 -19.18 3.20
CA SER A 32 6.38 -19.03 4.42
C SER A 32 7.59 -18.10 4.25
N ASN A 33 8.11 -17.97 3.02
CA ASN A 33 9.24 -17.10 2.72
C ASN A 33 8.84 -15.68 2.38
N THR A 34 7.57 -15.32 2.55
CA THR A 34 7.05 -14.00 2.24
C THR A 34 6.70 -13.27 3.52
N GLU A 35 7.30 -12.11 3.71
CA GLU A 35 6.97 -11.20 4.81
C GLU A 35 6.05 -10.11 4.25
N VAL A 36 4.88 -9.93 4.85
CA VAL A 36 3.90 -8.95 4.40
C VAL A 36 3.60 -7.96 5.50
N HIS A 37 3.72 -6.68 5.17
CA HIS A 37 3.37 -5.58 6.07
C HIS A 37 2.09 -4.93 5.55
N VAL A 38 1.08 -4.85 6.40
CA VAL A 38 -0.20 -4.22 6.05
C VAL A 38 -0.25 -2.84 6.69
N THR A 39 -0.53 -1.83 5.91
CA THR A 39 -0.65 -0.47 6.41
C THR A 39 -1.72 0.30 5.64
N SER A 40 -2.21 1.36 6.24
CA SER A 40 -3.13 2.32 5.62
C SER A 40 -2.41 3.65 5.45
N LEU A 41 -3.01 4.57 4.70
CA LEU A 41 -2.50 5.91 4.57
C LEU A 41 -2.59 6.64 5.92
N SER A 42 -1.83 7.74 6.03
CA SER A 42 -1.83 8.56 7.23
C SER A 42 -3.24 9.02 7.60
N PRO A 43 -3.61 9.07 8.89
CA PRO A 43 -4.86 9.67 9.33
C PRO A 43 -5.07 11.10 8.84
N ASN A 44 -4.01 11.78 8.43
CA ASN A 44 -4.10 13.13 7.85
C ASN A 44 -4.88 13.16 6.53
N VAL A 45 -5.05 12.02 5.88
CA VAL A 45 -5.93 11.90 4.71
C VAL A 45 -7.39 12.12 5.10
N GLY A 46 -7.66 12.14 6.41
CA GLY A 46 -8.96 12.50 6.95
C GLY A 46 -9.94 11.36 6.97
N LEU A 47 -11.22 11.71 6.90
CA LEU A 47 -12.32 10.76 7.06
C LEU A 47 -12.63 9.98 5.80
N MET A 48 -11.73 9.96 4.82
CA MET A 48 -11.94 9.25 3.58
C MET A 48 -11.70 7.76 3.79
N ASP A 49 -12.77 7.04 4.07
CA ASP A 49 -12.76 5.61 4.32
C ASP A 49 -13.12 4.78 3.10
N ASN A 50 -13.31 5.45 1.96
CA ASN A 50 -13.64 4.80 0.69
C ASN A 50 -13.11 5.61 -0.48
N LEU A 51 -13.13 5.00 -1.68
CA LEU A 51 -12.67 5.64 -2.91
C LEU A 51 -13.78 5.68 -3.96
N GLU A 52 -15.03 5.72 -3.53
CA GLU A 52 -16.18 5.74 -4.43
C GLU A 52 -16.33 7.06 -5.16
N TYR A 53 -15.83 8.14 -4.58
CA TYR A 53 -15.95 9.47 -5.17
C TYR A 53 -14.64 9.91 -5.80
N ARG A 54 -14.70 10.54 -6.96
CA ARG A 54 -13.51 11.07 -7.64
C ARG A 54 -12.77 12.09 -6.78
N THR A 55 -13.51 12.86 -5.98
CA THR A 55 -12.94 13.82 -5.05
C THR A 55 -12.05 13.11 -4.03
N TYR A 56 -12.52 12.00 -3.48
CA TYR A 56 -11.74 11.25 -2.51
C TYR A 56 -10.49 10.66 -3.15
N ASN A 57 -10.60 10.14 -4.36
CA ASN A 57 -9.44 9.67 -5.11
C ASN A 57 -8.40 10.78 -5.28
N ALA A 58 -8.84 11.96 -5.69
CA ALA A 58 -7.93 13.08 -5.91
C ALA A 58 -7.23 13.51 -4.61
N LEU A 59 -7.96 13.48 -3.51
CA LEU A 59 -7.41 13.92 -2.23
C LEU A 59 -6.36 12.96 -1.66
N ILE A 60 -6.44 11.67 -1.97
CA ILE A 60 -5.47 10.70 -1.47
C ILE A 60 -4.26 10.53 -2.38
N ALA A 61 -4.28 11.12 -3.57
CA ALA A 61 -3.27 10.88 -4.60
C ALA A 61 -1.85 11.12 -4.11
N SER A 62 -1.60 12.27 -3.53
CA SER A 62 -0.26 12.63 -3.05
C SER A 62 0.22 11.70 -1.94
N ASP A 63 -0.64 11.38 -1.00
CA ASP A 63 -0.28 10.51 0.12
C ASP A 63 -0.02 9.08 -0.33
N LEU A 64 -0.79 8.59 -1.30
CA LEU A 64 -0.58 7.26 -1.85
C LEU A 64 0.77 7.18 -2.58
N ILE A 65 1.07 8.16 -3.41
CA ILE A 65 2.33 8.22 -4.15
C ILE A 65 3.52 8.30 -3.18
N LYS A 66 3.41 9.15 -2.15
CA LYS A 66 4.45 9.28 -1.13
C LYS A 66 4.66 7.98 -0.35
N ALA A 67 3.59 7.28 -0.01
CA ALA A 67 3.68 6.01 0.69
C ALA A 67 4.38 4.95 -0.17
N THR A 68 4.06 4.90 -1.46
CA THR A 68 4.70 3.99 -2.40
C THR A 68 6.19 4.27 -2.53
N ARG A 69 6.56 5.53 -2.65
CA ARG A 69 7.97 5.94 -2.72
C ARG A 69 8.71 5.55 -1.44
N GLN A 70 8.10 5.78 -0.29
CA GLN A 70 8.72 5.45 0.99
C GLN A 70 8.94 3.94 1.14
N ALA A 71 7.95 3.13 0.76
CA ALA A 71 8.07 1.69 0.81
C ALA A 71 9.20 1.19 -0.10
N SER A 72 9.33 1.79 -1.29
CA SER A 72 10.42 1.46 -2.21
C SER A 72 11.78 1.74 -1.57
N LYS A 73 11.92 2.88 -0.90
CA LYS A 73 13.16 3.26 -0.22
C LYS A 73 13.47 2.36 0.98
N GLU A 74 12.45 1.82 1.63
CA GLU A 74 12.61 0.93 2.77
C GLU A 74 12.97 -0.50 2.37
N GLY A 75 13.09 -0.77 1.07
CA GLY A 75 13.54 -2.06 0.59
C GLY A 75 12.45 -3.11 0.43
N PHE A 76 11.20 -2.69 0.28
CA PHE A 76 10.14 -3.63 -0.07
C PHE A 76 10.34 -4.12 -1.51
N ASP A 77 10.18 -5.41 -1.71
CA ASP A 77 10.34 -6.02 -3.03
C ASP A 77 9.14 -5.76 -3.93
N ALA A 78 7.96 -5.61 -3.33
CA ALA A 78 6.74 -5.33 -4.06
C ALA A 78 5.76 -4.58 -3.18
N ILE A 79 4.84 -3.87 -3.83
CA ILE A 79 3.78 -3.13 -3.15
C ILE A 79 2.46 -3.51 -3.80
N ILE A 80 1.50 -3.90 -2.98
CA ILE A 80 0.14 -4.19 -3.42
C ILE A 80 -0.73 -3.02 -3.00
N ILE A 81 -1.39 -2.39 -3.97
CA ILE A 81 -2.41 -1.39 -3.66
C ILE A 81 -3.72 -2.14 -3.46
N GLY A 82 -4.20 -2.17 -2.23
CA GLY A 82 -5.32 -2.99 -1.82
C GLY A 82 -6.67 -2.43 -2.21
N CYS A 83 -6.88 -2.18 -3.50
CA CYS A 83 -8.14 -1.70 -4.04
C CYS A 83 -8.31 -2.20 -5.46
N PHE A 84 -9.49 -2.70 -5.80
CA PHE A 84 -9.76 -3.24 -7.14
C PHE A 84 -9.70 -2.18 -8.24
N TYR A 85 -9.80 -0.91 -7.91
CA TYR A 85 -9.67 0.17 -8.87
C TYR A 85 -8.22 0.50 -9.20
N ASP A 86 -7.25 -0.07 -8.49
CA ASP A 86 -5.82 0.20 -8.65
C ASP A 86 -5.52 1.71 -8.68
N PRO A 87 -5.96 2.49 -7.68
CA PRO A 87 -5.83 3.94 -7.72
C PRO A 87 -4.36 4.33 -7.84
N PHE A 88 -4.05 5.16 -8.84
CA PHE A 88 -2.71 5.71 -9.06
C PHE A 88 -1.62 4.65 -9.23
N LEU A 89 -1.97 3.49 -9.78
CA LEU A 89 -1.00 2.40 -10.02
C LEU A 89 0.12 2.85 -10.96
N LEU A 90 -0.22 3.52 -12.05
CA LEU A 90 0.77 3.97 -13.03
C LEU A 90 1.73 4.99 -12.41
N GLU A 91 1.19 5.92 -11.65
CA GLU A 91 1.98 6.94 -10.96
C GLU A 91 2.89 6.30 -9.91
N SER A 92 2.38 5.30 -9.20
CA SER A 92 3.16 4.57 -8.20
C SER A 92 4.31 3.79 -8.83
N LYS A 93 4.07 3.18 -9.99
CA LYS A 93 5.13 2.50 -10.75
C LYS A 93 6.19 3.49 -11.22
N GLU A 94 5.76 4.64 -11.70
CA GLU A 94 6.67 5.67 -12.18
C GLU A 94 7.56 6.19 -11.06
N ILE A 95 6.99 6.54 -9.90
CA ILE A 95 7.78 7.08 -8.79
C ILE A 95 8.75 6.05 -8.22
N SER A 96 8.36 4.78 -8.21
CA SER A 96 9.24 3.71 -7.74
C SER A 96 10.44 3.52 -8.68
N ARG A 97 10.24 3.74 -9.98
CA ARG A 97 11.32 3.64 -10.98
C ARG A 97 12.27 4.83 -10.94
N ILE A 98 11.74 6.05 -10.77
CA ILE A 98 12.57 7.26 -10.80
C ILE A 98 13.21 7.59 -9.45
N SER A 99 12.80 6.92 -8.38
CA SER A 99 13.36 7.10 -7.04
C SER A 99 13.76 5.74 -6.47
N PRO A 100 14.71 5.04 -7.09
CA PRO A 100 15.16 3.74 -6.58
C PRO A 100 15.88 3.89 -5.25
N ASN A 101 16.00 2.77 -4.54
CA ASN A 101 16.72 2.71 -3.27
C ASN A 101 18.20 3.03 -3.44
#